data_a0547235af36feb42e6c1dfb48e2e7b8
#
_entry.id   a0547235af36feb42e6c1dfb48e2e7b8
#
_cell.length_a   1.000
_cell.length_b   1.000
_cell.length_c   1.000
_cell.angle_alpha   90.00
_cell.angle_beta   90.00
_cell.angle_gamma   90.00
#
_symmetry.space_group_name_H-M   'P 1'
#
loop_
_entity.id
_entity.type
_entity.pdbx_description
1 polymer ?
#
loop_
_entity_poly.entity_id
_entity_poly.type
_entity_poly.pdbx_seq_one_letter_code
_entity_poly.pdbx_strand_id
1 'polypeptide(L)'
;MPTAVEVTTMKAAQVTKGGTGLEIVEREIPEPGPGQVRIKVQACGVCHSDELVVEGSWPGIQYPRVPGHEIAGKIDELGAGVSE
;
A
#
# COMPACT_ATOMS: atom_id res chain seq x y z
N MET A 1 3.40 -29.54 8.92
CA MET A 1 4.25 -28.39 8.85
C MET A 1 4.06 -27.69 7.53
N PRO A 2 4.15 -26.43 7.50
CA PRO A 2 4.15 -25.77 6.22
C PRO A 2 5.39 -26.19 5.47
N THR A 3 5.16 -26.80 4.37
CA THR A 3 6.25 -27.29 3.53
C THR A 3 6.72 -26.22 2.57
N ALA A 4 5.90 -25.21 2.38
CA ALA A 4 6.23 -24.12 1.50
C ALA A 4 6.37 -22.86 2.32
N VAL A 5 7.37 -22.09 2.02
CA VAL A 5 7.46 -20.72 2.54
C VAL A 5 6.50 -19.88 1.71
N GLU A 6 5.40 -19.51 2.32
CA GLU A 6 4.49 -18.58 1.67
C GLU A 6 5.10 -17.20 1.69
N VAL A 7 5.00 -16.51 0.56
CA VAL A 7 5.41 -15.11 0.48
C VAL A 7 4.35 -14.29 1.19
N THR A 8 4.67 -13.83 2.39
CA THR A 8 3.75 -13.03 3.21
C THR A 8 4.12 -11.56 3.20
N THR A 9 5.17 -11.19 2.49
CA THR A 9 5.63 -9.81 2.39
C THR A 9 5.59 -9.34 0.94
N MET A 10 5.56 -8.04 0.77
CA MET A 10 5.60 -7.37 -0.52
C MET A 10 6.58 -6.20 -0.45
N LYS A 11 7.03 -5.75 -1.61
CA LYS A 11 7.81 -4.52 -1.70
C LYS A 11 6.88 -3.33 -1.86
N ALA A 12 7.21 -2.25 -1.19
CA ALA A 12 6.45 -1.02 -1.27
C ALA A 12 7.39 0.18 -1.31
N ALA A 13 7.00 1.20 -2.06
CA ALA A 13 7.69 2.48 -2.05
C ALA A 13 7.07 3.32 -0.93
N GLN A 14 7.82 3.56 0.11
CA GLN A 14 7.33 4.14 1.35
C GLN A 14 8.02 5.47 1.65
N VAL A 15 7.25 6.41 2.16
CA VAL A 15 7.79 7.62 2.78
C VAL A 15 7.86 7.33 4.28
N THR A 16 9.05 7.07 4.78
CA THR A 16 9.25 6.75 6.19
C THR A 16 9.12 8.00 7.05
N LYS A 17 9.60 9.11 6.52
CA LYS A 17 9.53 10.41 7.19
C LYS A 17 9.38 11.49 6.12
N GLY A 18 8.56 12.49 6.38
CA GLY A 18 8.36 13.59 5.45
C GLY A 18 9.68 14.27 5.06
N GLY A 19 9.85 14.52 3.77
CA GLY A 19 11.04 15.18 3.25
C GLY A 19 12.25 14.29 2.99
N THR A 20 12.17 12.99 3.28
CA THR A 20 13.31 12.07 3.08
C THR A 20 13.26 11.31 1.76
N GLY A 21 12.21 11.50 0.97
CA GLY A 21 12.03 10.78 -0.29
C GLY A 21 11.39 9.41 -0.10
N LEU A 22 11.39 8.65 -1.18
CA LEU A 22 10.83 7.30 -1.21
C LEU A 22 11.92 6.28 -0.98
N GLU A 23 11.61 5.22 -0.25
CA GLU A 23 12.47 4.07 -0.12
C GLU A 23 11.69 2.79 -0.37
N ILE A 24 12.35 1.80 -0.92
CA ILE A 24 11.74 0.49 -1.15
C ILE A 24 11.92 -0.33 0.12
N VAL A 25 10.81 -0.74 0.69
CA VAL A 25 10.78 -1.53 1.92
C VAL A 25 9.96 -2.79 1.72
N GLU A 26 10.18 -3.78 2.57
CA GLU A 26 9.29 -4.92 2.65
C GLU A 26 8.22 -4.65 3.71
N ARG A 27 6.99 -4.96 3.36
CA ARG A 27 5.85 -4.86 4.27
C ARG A 27 5.05 -6.14 4.19
N GLU A 28 4.34 -6.45 5.26
CA GLU A 28 3.42 -7.57 5.23
C GLU A 28 2.32 -7.32 4.22
N ILE A 29 1.91 -8.37 3.50
CA ILE A 29 0.75 -8.30 2.63
C ILE A 29 -0.47 -8.16 3.52
N PRO A 30 -1.26 -7.08 3.36
CA PRO A 30 -2.39 -6.85 4.26
C PRO A 30 -3.51 -7.85 4.03
N GLU A 31 -4.19 -8.22 5.10
CA GLU A 31 -5.40 -8.99 5.03
C GLU A 31 -6.61 -8.05 4.99
N PRO A 32 -7.57 -8.28 4.10
CA PRO A 32 -8.74 -7.42 4.06
C PRO A 32 -9.61 -7.65 5.30
N GLY A 33 -9.99 -6.57 5.97
CA GLY A 33 -10.93 -6.61 7.08
C GLY A 33 -12.37 -6.74 6.59
N PRO A 34 -13.35 -6.79 7.51
CA PRO A 34 -14.76 -6.86 7.13
C PRO A 34 -15.15 -5.70 6.21
N GLY A 35 -15.85 -6.03 5.13
CA GLY A 35 -16.27 -5.03 4.15
C GLY A 35 -15.17 -4.51 3.23
N GLN A 36 -13.97 -5.05 3.32
CA GLN A 36 -12.83 -4.62 2.52
C GLN A 36 -12.43 -5.68 1.50
N VAL A 37 -11.73 -5.24 0.47
CA VAL A 37 -11.09 -6.13 -0.50
C VAL A 37 -9.60 -5.81 -0.58
N ARG A 38 -8.81 -6.79 -0.96
CA ARG A 38 -7.40 -6.59 -1.25
C ARG A 38 -7.22 -6.56 -2.76
N ILE A 39 -6.47 -5.58 -3.22
CA ILE A 39 -6.21 -5.39 -4.64
C ILE A 39 -4.74 -5.67 -4.91
N LYS A 40 -4.48 -6.56 -5.86
CA LYS A 40 -3.14 -6.73 -6.40
C LYS A 40 -2.89 -5.62 -7.41
N VAL A 41 -2.05 -4.67 -7.03
CA VAL A 41 -1.80 -3.48 -7.82
C VAL A 41 -1.01 -3.83 -9.07
N GLN A 42 -1.50 -3.36 -10.22
CA GLN A 42 -0.81 -3.50 -11.50
C GLN A 42 -0.14 -2.21 -11.93
N ALA A 43 -0.74 -1.08 -11.58
CA ALA A 43 -0.20 0.23 -11.87
C ALA A 43 -0.73 1.24 -10.85
N CYS A 44 0.08 2.23 -10.55
CA CYS A 44 -0.30 3.33 -9.69
C CYS A 44 0.18 4.62 -10.33
N GLY A 45 -0.75 5.51 -10.66
CA GLY A 45 -0.43 6.82 -11.22
C GLY A 45 0.14 7.76 -10.17
N VAL A 46 0.92 8.71 -10.61
CA VAL A 46 1.49 9.75 -9.75
C VAL A 46 0.72 11.03 -9.93
N CYS A 47 0.35 11.68 -8.84
CA CYS A 47 -0.27 13.00 -8.90
C CYS A 47 0.43 13.97 -7.93
N HIS A 48 0.05 15.25 -8.02
CA HIS A 48 0.70 16.30 -7.24
C HIS A 48 0.56 16.07 -5.73
N SER A 49 -0.55 15.50 -5.27
CA SER A 49 -0.74 15.23 -3.85
C SER A 49 0.26 14.21 -3.30
N ASP A 50 0.71 13.27 -4.13
CA ASP A 50 1.74 12.32 -3.74
C ASP A 50 3.07 13.03 -3.47
N GLU A 51 3.40 14.03 -4.27
CA GLU A 51 4.57 14.88 -4.05
C GLU A 51 4.52 15.59 -2.71
N LEU A 52 3.36 16.11 -2.35
CA LEU A 52 3.18 16.78 -1.06
C LEU A 52 3.42 15.83 0.11
N VAL A 53 3.02 14.58 -0.03
CA VAL A 53 3.27 13.54 0.98
C VAL A 53 4.77 13.26 1.09
N VAL A 54 5.45 13.10 -0.03
CA VAL A 54 6.90 12.82 -0.06
C VAL A 54 7.68 13.98 0.57
N GLU A 55 7.31 15.20 0.26
CA GLU A 55 7.98 16.40 0.77
C GLU A 55 7.67 16.71 2.23
N GLY A 56 6.60 16.11 2.77
CA GLY A 56 6.16 16.42 4.12
C GLY A 56 5.38 17.72 4.23
N SER A 57 4.85 18.20 3.11
CA SER A 57 4.15 19.49 3.04
C SER A 57 2.67 19.41 3.35
N TRP A 58 2.13 18.20 3.46
CA TRP A 58 0.72 18.00 3.74
C TRP A 58 0.47 17.94 5.24
N PRO A 59 -0.27 18.89 5.82
CA PRO A 59 -0.54 18.89 7.26
C PRO A 59 -1.34 17.67 7.70
N GLY A 60 -0.99 17.12 8.84
CA GLY A 60 -1.74 16.01 9.45
C GLY A 60 -1.43 14.63 8.89
N ILE A 61 -0.52 14.51 7.94
CA ILE A 61 -0.11 13.21 7.42
C ILE A 61 0.73 12.47 8.45
N GLN A 62 0.41 11.21 8.65
CA GLN A 62 1.17 10.32 9.50
C GLN A 62 2.17 9.50 8.67
N TYR A 63 3.35 9.32 9.19
CA TYR A 63 4.40 8.52 8.59
C TYR A 63 4.73 7.31 9.46
N PRO A 64 5.26 6.20 8.94
CA PRO A 64 5.56 5.98 7.52
C PRO A 64 4.29 5.81 6.69
N ARG A 65 4.37 6.15 5.43
CA ARG A 65 3.22 6.08 4.52
C ARG A 65 3.64 5.64 3.13
N VAL A 66 2.83 4.80 2.52
CA VAL A 66 2.95 4.45 1.11
C VAL A 66 2.02 5.38 0.33
N PRO A 67 2.56 6.33 -0.45
CA PRO A 67 1.73 7.23 -1.21
C PRO A 67 1.13 6.56 -2.45
N GLY A 68 0.15 7.20 -3.04
CA GLY A 68 -0.49 6.75 -4.26
C GLY A 68 -1.98 6.51 -4.06
N HIS A 69 -2.79 7.00 -4.98
CA HIS A 69 -4.24 6.85 -4.94
C HIS A 69 -4.87 6.62 -6.31
N GLU A 70 -4.09 6.69 -7.38
CA GLU A 70 -4.56 6.42 -8.73
C GLU A 70 -4.14 5.01 -9.11
N ILE A 71 -4.89 4.02 -8.61
CA ILE A 71 -4.50 2.62 -8.62
C ILE A 71 -5.35 1.83 -9.58
N ALA A 72 -4.71 1.02 -10.42
CA ALA A 72 -5.35 0.01 -11.25
C ALA A 72 -4.81 -1.37 -10.86
N GLY A 73 -5.70 -2.31 -10.65
CA GLY A 73 -5.32 -3.65 -10.23
C GLY A 73 -6.47 -4.62 -10.26
N LYS A 74 -6.23 -5.79 -9.71
CA LYS A 74 -7.24 -6.85 -9.62
C LYS A 74 -7.49 -7.21 -8.17
N ILE A 75 -8.74 -7.49 -7.85
CA ILE A 75 -9.10 -8.00 -6.52
C ILE A 75 -8.52 -9.41 -6.40
N ASP A 76 -7.73 -9.67 -5.37
CA ASP A 76 -7.14 -10.98 -5.12
C ASP A 76 -7.60 -11.62 -3.81
N GLU A 77 -8.29 -10.89 -2.96
CA GLU A 77 -8.83 -11.41 -1.71
C GLU A 77 -10.04 -10.59 -1.29
N LEU A 78 -11.05 -11.26 -0.77
CA LEU A 78 -12.26 -10.61 -0.24
C LEU A 78 -12.26 -10.71 1.28
N GLY A 79 -12.61 -9.62 1.95
CA GLY A 79 -12.83 -9.61 3.37
C GLY A 79 -14.18 -10.22 3.75
N ALA A 80 -14.40 -10.40 5.02
CA ALA A 80 -15.66 -10.96 5.53
C ALA A 80 -16.85 -10.10 5.10
N GLY A 81 -17.92 -10.75 4.68
CA GLY A 81 -19.15 -10.07 4.27
C GLY A 81 -19.12 -9.48 2.86
N VAL A 82 -18.03 -9.62 2.14
CA VAL A 82 -17.90 -9.11 0.77
C VAL A 82 -18.14 -10.25 -0.20
N SER A 83 -19.00 -10.03 -1.18
CA SER A 83 -19.20 -10.95 -2.30
C SER A 83 -19.25 -10.16 -3.59
N GLU A 84 -18.91 -10.81 -4.68
CA GLU A 84 -18.98 -10.17 -6.00
C GLU A 84 -20.41 -9.92 -6.42
#